data_bed8d683e52ded58d6623c0e910d9a51
#
_entry.id   bed8d683e52ded58d6623c0e910d9a51
#
_cell.length_a   1.000
_cell.length_b   1.000
_cell.length_c   1.000
_cell.angle_alpha   90.00
_cell.angle_beta   90.00
_cell.angle_gamma   90.00
#
_symmetry.space_group_name_H-M   'P 1'
#
loop_
_entity.id
_entity.type
_entity.pdbx_description
1 polymer ?
#
loop_
_entity_poly.entity_id
_entity_poly.type
_entity_poly.pdbx_seq_one_letter_code
_entity_poly.pdbx_strand_id
1 'polypeptide(L)'
;MKRSIFLVCFVVFGVVSLSAIGSIVSVAQSGWQTDSISYGISRMVDIASLPLLDRGISVHYEGSIDKRGKNSDWDWSLYQDQRGEWVIFDVDGPGCIYNLVQHRYMSSSDPLFRFYFDGEETPRFSLHLSEFGEKEPFIKPLAESYIGPFDNGRGPIRVARSFVPMPFNKGCRVTTDVKLEGYERTKGEGGWGHVVYHTYADNGIKTFTGKENYDTLIQLWKKQGSNLLCKDQLAYHRKSEQKINAGESITLLDEKGEGAIGSLKFYLPEINEQHLQDVWIHMFWDAHQQPDISCPLACLGGNSLGFHDTNYLLSGYNTDGWFYNYFPMPYWKHAKIIIENRSGVPVSLGFSEIAVSRSVYPTSNTGYFRNTPYYTRKHVAGIDSPIAAIQGRGKMVAAHITC
;
A
#
# COMPACT_ATOMS: atom_id res chain seq x y z
N MET A 1 2.68 0.01 -32.85
CA MET A 1 2.54 -1.02 -31.81
C MET A 1 3.17 -0.44 -30.55
N LYS A 2 2.34 0.10 -29.62
CA LYS A 2 2.85 0.62 -28.34
C LYS A 2 3.32 -0.57 -27.50
N ARG A 3 4.57 -0.57 -27.09
CA ARG A 3 5.15 -1.59 -26.22
C ARG A 3 4.75 -1.27 -24.79
N SER A 4 3.81 -2.00 -24.24
CA SER A 4 3.50 -1.93 -22.82
C SER A 4 4.61 -2.59 -22.02
N ILE A 5 5.27 -1.85 -21.16
CA ILE A 5 6.25 -2.37 -20.20
C ILE A 5 5.54 -2.32 -18.84
N PHE A 6 5.34 -3.47 -18.22
CA PHE A 6 4.84 -3.55 -16.85
C PHE A 6 6.00 -3.45 -15.88
N LEU A 7 5.93 -2.52 -14.97
CA LEU A 7 6.87 -2.36 -13.88
C LEU A 7 6.13 -2.45 -12.56
N VAL A 8 6.55 -3.36 -11.72
CA VAL A 8 6.03 -3.50 -10.35
C VAL A 8 7.16 -3.24 -9.37
N CYS A 9 6.98 -2.27 -8.50
CA CYS A 9 7.88 -2.00 -7.40
C CYS A 9 7.24 -2.45 -6.09
N PHE A 10 7.90 -3.33 -5.36
CA PHE A 10 7.50 -3.79 -4.04
C PHE A 10 8.46 -3.26 -2.99
N VAL A 11 7.93 -2.83 -1.87
CA VAL A 11 8.70 -2.34 -0.73
C VAL A 11 8.25 -3.03 0.54
N VAL A 12 9.18 -3.50 1.36
CA VAL A 12 8.89 -4.46 2.43
C VAL A 12 9.33 -3.96 3.81
N PHE A 13 8.41 -3.88 4.79
CA PHE A 13 8.66 -3.47 6.18
C PHE A 13 7.68 -4.08 7.22
N GLY A 14 7.99 -3.98 8.48
CA GLY A 14 7.17 -4.47 9.58
C GLY A 14 6.85 -3.43 10.68
N VAL A 15 5.77 -3.55 11.42
CA VAL A 15 5.14 -2.52 12.28
C VAL A 15 5.00 -2.87 13.75
N VAL A 16 5.07 -1.88 14.64
CA VAL A 16 4.59 -1.93 16.03
C VAL A 16 4.03 -0.58 16.51
N SER A 17 3.08 -0.61 17.40
CA SER A 17 2.22 0.46 17.85
C SER A 17 2.66 1.27 19.06
N LEU A 18 2.09 2.44 19.24
CA LEU A 18 1.80 3.04 20.55
C LEU A 18 0.56 3.92 20.52
N SER A 19 -0.25 3.78 21.55
CA SER A 19 -1.43 4.58 21.81
C SER A 19 -1.10 5.81 22.64
N ALA A 20 -1.48 6.99 22.22
CA ALA A 20 -1.94 8.07 23.09
C ALA A 20 -2.48 9.23 22.26
N ILE A 21 -3.64 9.67 22.62
CA ILE A 21 -4.30 10.92 22.23
C ILE A 21 -3.53 12.06 22.87
N GLY A 22 -3.00 12.95 22.08
CA GLY A 22 -2.31 14.13 22.56
C GLY A 22 -0.93 14.28 21.98
N SER A 23 -0.83 15.09 20.93
CA SER A 23 0.42 15.50 20.30
C SER A 23 1.05 14.47 19.36
N ILE A 24 1.05 14.80 18.08
CA ILE A 24 1.95 14.21 17.07
C ILE A 24 3.39 14.68 17.37
N VAL A 25 3.86 14.43 18.59
CA VAL A 25 5.21 14.79 19.03
C VAL A 25 5.66 13.76 20.05
N SER A 26 6.85 13.26 19.84
CA SER A 26 7.63 12.37 20.69
C SER A 26 7.23 10.90 20.70
N VAL A 27 7.65 10.18 19.66
CA VAL A 27 8.08 8.79 19.85
C VAL A 27 9.57 8.73 19.50
N ALA A 28 10.37 9.41 20.26
CA ALA A 28 11.81 9.23 20.29
C ALA A 28 12.20 9.05 21.74
N GLN A 29 11.92 7.85 22.29
CA GLN A 29 12.70 7.35 23.44
C GLN A 29 12.31 5.89 23.72
N SER A 30 13.30 5.01 23.62
CA SER A 30 13.46 3.76 24.37
C SER A 30 12.21 2.87 24.56
N GLY A 31 11.60 2.37 23.49
CA GLY A 31 10.43 1.53 23.70
C GLY A 31 9.90 0.83 22.45
N TRP A 32 10.76 0.40 21.55
CA TRP A 32 10.38 -0.42 20.39
C TRP A 32 9.91 -1.84 20.73
N GLN A 33 9.77 -2.16 22.02
CA GLN A 33 9.11 -3.37 22.50
C GLN A 33 7.76 -2.99 23.05
N THR A 34 6.71 -3.21 22.28
CA THR A 34 5.35 -3.26 22.79
C THR A 34 4.96 -4.73 22.90
N ASP A 35 4.48 -5.12 24.06
CA ASP A 35 3.97 -6.47 24.31
C ASP A 35 2.63 -6.72 23.59
N SER A 36 2.06 -5.71 22.92
CA SER A 36 0.79 -5.79 22.19
C SER A 36 0.93 -5.48 20.70
N ILE A 37 0.25 -6.25 19.89
CA ILE A 37 0.16 -6.08 18.44
C ILE A 37 -0.77 -4.90 18.13
N SER A 38 -0.30 -3.99 17.27
CA SER A 38 -1.10 -2.88 16.76
C SER A 38 -2.12 -3.37 15.73
N TYR A 39 -3.36 -2.89 15.83
CA TYR A 39 -4.44 -3.24 14.92
C TYR A 39 -5.39 -2.07 14.63
N GLY A 40 -6.25 -2.22 13.65
CA GLY A 40 -7.23 -1.21 13.30
C GLY A 40 -6.60 0.12 12.89
N ILE A 41 -7.16 1.22 13.38
CA ILE A 41 -6.72 2.60 13.04
C ILE A 41 -5.27 2.83 13.45
N SER A 42 -4.86 2.38 14.65
CA SER A 42 -3.49 2.59 15.13
C SER A 42 -2.45 2.01 14.19
N ARG A 43 -2.73 0.84 13.58
CA ARG A 43 -1.84 0.24 12.58
C ARG A 43 -1.76 1.05 11.29
N MET A 44 -2.85 1.69 10.88
CA MET A 44 -2.90 2.46 9.63
C MET A 44 -2.23 3.83 9.72
N VAL A 45 -2.08 4.39 10.93
CA VAL A 45 -1.52 5.74 11.12
C VAL A 45 -0.06 5.76 11.56
N ASP A 46 0.48 4.64 11.99
CA ASP A 46 1.85 4.54 12.51
C ASP A 46 2.88 4.32 11.40
N ILE A 47 3.21 5.39 10.68
CA ILE A 47 4.16 5.35 9.57
C ILE A 47 5.59 5.05 10.05
N ALA A 48 5.97 5.54 11.23
CA ALA A 48 7.33 5.36 11.76
C ALA A 48 7.65 3.89 12.04
N SER A 49 6.66 3.06 12.29
CA SER A 49 6.83 1.64 12.56
C SER A 49 6.80 0.73 11.31
N LEU A 50 6.66 1.28 10.11
CA LEU A 50 6.70 0.49 8.87
C LEU A 50 7.91 -0.45 8.75
N PRO A 51 9.14 -0.08 9.17
CA PRO A 51 10.30 -0.99 9.11
C PRO A 51 10.24 -2.18 10.05
N LEU A 52 9.42 -2.14 11.10
CA LEU A 52 9.40 -3.19 12.12
C LEU A 52 8.70 -4.46 11.60
N LEU A 53 9.29 -5.62 11.87
CA LEU A 53 8.78 -6.93 11.48
C LEU A 53 8.05 -7.57 12.67
N ASP A 54 6.74 -7.50 12.66
CA ASP A 54 5.90 -8.06 13.72
C ASP A 54 5.92 -9.60 13.73
N ARG A 55 5.82 -10.16 14.93
CA ARG A 55 5.54 -11.58 15.10
C ARG A 55 4.05 -11.76 15.37
N GLY A 56 3.49 -12.87 14.89
CA GLY A 56 2.08 -13.20 15.15
C GLY A 56 1.08 -12.40 14.33
N ILE A 57 1.52 -11.79 13.22
CA ILE A 57 0.62 -11.19 12.23
C ILE A 57 0.79 -11.93 10.90
N SER A 58 -0.33 -12.32 10.31
CA SER A 58 -0.40 -12.83 8.95
C SER A 58 -1.33 -11.97 8.12
N VAL A 59 -0.95 -11.72 6.87
CA VAL A 59 -1.76 -10.96 5.89
C VAL A 59 -2.38 -11.93 4.92
N HIS A 60 -3.67 -11.77 4.67
CA HIS A 60 -4.47 -12.66 3.85
C HIS A 60 -5.30 -11.89 2.84
N TYR A 61 -5.70 -12.60 1.82
CA TYR A 61 -6.59 -12.16 0.77
C TYR A 61 -7.69 -13.21 0.58
N GLU A 62 -8.94 -12.78 0.53
CA GLU A 62 -10.07 -13.60 0.11
C GLU A 62 -10.85 -12.85 -0.96
N GLY A 63 -11.25 -13.51 -2.03
CA GLY A 63 -11.97 -12.85 -3.12
C GLY A 63 -12.25 -13.76 -4.30
N SER A 64 -12.69 -13.14 -5.38
CA SER A 64 -13.13 -13.79 -6.61
C SER A 64 -12.00 -14.27 -7.53
N ILE A 65 -10.79 -14.41 -7.01
CA ILE A 65 -9.64 -14.91 -7.79
C ILE A 65 -9.89 -16.32 -8.34
N ASP A 66 -9.55 -16.55 -9.59
CA ASP A 66 -9.55 -17.91 -10.15
C ASP A 66 -8.45 -18.75 -9.51
N LYS A 67 -8.83 -19.59 -8.57
CA LYS A 67 -7.90 -20.48 -7.82
C LYS A 67 -7.12 -21.46 -8.70
N ARG A 68 -7.42 -21.53 -10.00
CA ARG A 68 -6.67 -22.32 -10.99
C ARG A 68 -5.54 -21.54 -11.67
N GLY A 69 -5.33 -20.26 -11.28
CA GLY A 69 -4.35 -19.38 -11.91
C GLY A 69 -4.71 -18.97 -13.35
N LYS A 70 -6.01 -18.90 -13.66
CA LYS A 70 -6.55 -18.43 -14.94
C LYS A 70 -7.29 -17.12 -14.74
N ASN A 71 -8.15 -16.72 -15.68
CA ASN A 71 -8.84 -15.43 -15.66
C ASN A 71 -10.38 -15.62 -15.59
N SER A 72 -10.84 -16.40 -14.61
CA SER A 72 -12.26 -16.57 -14.28
C SER A 72 -12.55 -15.99 -12.89
N ASP A 73 -12.25 -14.70 -12.70
CA ASP A 73 -12.27 -14.00 -11.40
C ASP A 73 -13.67 -13.47 -11.05
N TRP A 74 -14.72 -14.29 -11.25
CA TRP A 74 -16.11 -13.88 -11.10
C TRP A 74 -16.82 -14.48 -9.89
N ASP A 75 -16.30 -15.57 -9.36
CA ASP A 75 -16.94 -16.37 -8.33
C ASP A 75 -16.37 -16.04 -6.98
N TRP A 76 -17.12 -15.31 -6.16
CA TRP A 76 -16.66 -14.94 -4.81
C TRP A 76 -17.45 -15.63 -3.70
N SER A 77 -18.68 -16.09 -3.94
CA SER A 77 -19.46 -16.74 -2.90
C SER A 77 -18.85 -18.07 -2.47
N LEU A 78 -18.55 -18.18 -1.17
CA LEU A 78 -17.94 -19.37 -0.57
C LEU A 78 -18.97 -20.49 -0.41
N TYR A 79 -20.13 -20.16 0.17
CA TYR A 79 -21.24 -21.07 0.40
C TYR A 79 -22.51 -20.30 0.73
N GLN A 80 -23.66 -20.97 0.77
CA GLN A 80 -24.92 -20.43 1.27
C GLN A 80 -25.15 -20.92 2.71
N ASP A 81 -25.44 -20.01 3.63
CA ASP A 81 -25.71 -20.37 5.02
C ASP A 81 -27.16 -20.88 5.22
N GLN A 82 -27.47 -21.34 6.43
CA GLN A 82 -28.78 -21.89 6.76
C GLN A 82 -29.95 -20.87 6.65
N ARG A 83 -29.65 -19.58 6.63
CA ARG A 83 -30.60 -18.48 6.45
C ARG A 83 -30.81 -18.11 4.98
N GLY A 84 -30.09 -18.79 4.07
CA GLY A 84 -30.12 -18.52 2.65
C GLY A 84 -29.23 -17.33 2.21
N GLU A 85 -28.36 -16.83 3.10
CA GLU A 85 -27.43 -15.78 2.77
C GLU A 85 -26.16 -16.34 2.12
N TRP A 86 -25.62 -15.65 1.13
CA TRP A 86 -24.39 -16.04 0.47
C TRP A 86 -23.19 -15.50 1.22
N VAL A 87 -22.39 -16.37 1.79
CA VAL A 87 -21.18 -16.04 2.54
C VAL A 87 -20.05 -15.75 1.57
N ILE A 88 -19.41 -14.58 1.72
CA ILE A 88 -18.28 -14.13 0.91
C ILE A 88 -17.00 -14.00 1.73
N PHE A 89 -17.12 -13.98 3.04
CA PHE A 89 -16.00 -13.92 3.98
C PHE A 89 -16.44 -14.59 5.28
N ASP A 90 -15.63 -15.53 5.78
CA ASP A 90 -15.89 -16.22 7.05
C ASP A 90 -14.55 -16.66 7.65
N VAL A 91 -14.09 -15.94 8.65
CA VAL A 91 -12.75 -16.10 9.21
C VAL A 91 -12.81 -16.07 10.73
N ASP A 92 -12.22 -17.07 11.34
CA ASP A 92 -11.98 -17.10 12.78
C ASP A 92 -10.91 -16.07 13.16
N GLY A 93 -11.08 -15.44 14.33
CA GLY A 93 -10.19 -14.40 14.83
C GLY A 93 -9.19 -14.87 15.87
N PRO A 94 -8.43 -13.93 16.40
CA PRO A 94 -8.56 -12.47 16.20
C PRO A 94 -8.00 -11.98 14.87
N GLY A 95 -8.61 -10.92 14.33
CA GLY A 95 -8.21 -10.35 13.06
C GLY A 95 -8.73 -8.93 12.81
N CYS A 96 -8.46 -8.41 11.61
CA CYS A 96 -8.98 -7.10 11.17
C CYS A 96 -9.08 -7.07 9.64
N ILE A 97 -10.24 -6.72 9.12
CA ILE A 97 -10.39 -6.36 7.70
C ILE A 97 -9.84 -4.95 7.51
N TYR A 98 -9.01 -4.74 6.49
CA TYR A 98 -8.42 -3.44 6.15
C TYR A 98 -8.85 -2.91 4.80
N ASN A 99 -9.29 -3.78 3.92
CA ASN A 99 -9.80 -3.39 2.62
C ASN A 99 -10.89 -4.35 2.18
N LEU A 100 -11.95 -3.80 1.64
CA LEU A 100 -13.01 -4.52 0.95
C LEU A 100 -13.29 -3.79 -0.36
N VAL A 101 -13.26 -4.50 -1.47
CA VAL A 101 -13.56 -3.96 -2.81
C VAL A 101 -14.55 -4.87 -3.48
N GLN A 102 -15.57 -4.30 -4.12
CA GLN A 102 -16.52 -5.00 -4.96
C GLN A 102 -16.77 -4.23 -6.24
N HIS A 103 -16.65 -4.91 -7.34
CA HIS A 103 -17.04 -4.42 -8.67
C HIS A 103 -18.27 -5.17 -9.13
N ARG A 104 -19.23 -4.46 -9.73
CA ARG A 104 -20.45 -5.05 -10.23
C ARG A 104 -21.01 -4.27 -11.41
N TYR A 105 -21.53 -4.98 -12.41
CA TYR A 105 -22.23 -4.34 -13.51
C TYR A 105 -23.51 -3.67 -13.03
N MET A 106 -23.79 -2.46 -13.53
CA MET A 106 -25.01 -1.71 -13.17
C MET A 106 -26.30 -2.39 -13.63
N SER A 107 -26.23 -3.29 -14.61
CA SER A 107 -27.34 -4.15 -15.04
C SER A 107 -27.64 -5.28 -14.05
N SER A 108 -26.77 -5.52 -13.08
CA SER A 108 -26.95 -6.51 -12.02
C SER A 108 -27.65 -5.89 -10.81
N SER A 109 -28.19 -6.75 -9.92
CA SER A 109 -28.75 -6.30 -8.63
C SER A 109 -27.71 -5.56 -7.78
N ASP A 110 -28.18 -4.67 -6.91
CA ASP A 110 -27.38 -3.99 -5.92
C ASP A 110 -27.36 -4.84 -4.64
N PRO A 111 -26.27 -5.60 -4.35
CA PRO A 111 -26.27 -6.56 -3.26
C PRO A 111 -26.30 -5.88 -1.90
N LEU A 112 -27.05 -6.46 -0.98
CA LEU A 112 -27.08 -6.08 0.42
C LEU A 112 -26.00 -6.85 1.18
N PHE A 113 -24.94 -6.14 1.58
CA PHE A 113 -23.88 -6.68 2.45
C PHE A 113 -24.33 -6.68 3.90
N ARG A 114 -24.07 -7.78 4.63
CA ARG A 114 -24.32 -7.92 6.05
C ARG A 114 -23.04 -8.34 6.76
N PHE A 115 -22.72 -7.66 7.85
CA PHE A 115 -21.49 -7.87 8.62
C PHE A 115 -21.82 -8.41 10.01
N TYR A 116 -21.23 -9.54 10.35
CA TYR A 116 -21.39 -10.22 11.63
C TYR A 116 -20.04 -10.37 12.31
N PHE A 117 -19.97 -10.07 13.59
CA PHE A 117 -18.75 -10.13 14.37
C PHE A 117 -18.92 -11.07 15.56
N ASP A 118 -17.85 -11.81 15.90
CA ASP A 118 -17.70 -12.59 17.13
C ASP A 118 -18.85 -13.57 17.41
N GLY A 119 -19.47 -14.13 16.38
CA GLY A 119 -20.57 -15.10 16.49
C GLY A 119 -21.96 -14.48 16.59
N GLU A 120 -22.12 -13.22 16.23
CA GLU A 120 -23.45 -12.58 16.16
C GLU A 120 -24.41 -13.33 15.22
N GLU A 121 -25.65 -13.48 15.66
CA GLU A 121 -26.72 -14.09 14.86
C GLU A 121 -27.45 -13.05 13.98
N THR A 122 -27.45 -11.78 14.38
CA THR A 122 -27.99 -10.66 13.62
C THR A 122 -26.84 -9.79 13.10
N PRO A 123 -26.94 -9.25 11.86
CA PRO A 123 -25.87 -8.43 11.34
C PRO A 123 -25.74 -7.14 12.15
N ARG A 124 -24.52 -6.78 12.53
CA ARG A 124 -24.21 -5.50 13.19
C ARG A 124 -24.46 -4.35 12.25
N PHE A 125 -24.11 -4.53 10.98
CA PHE A 125 -24.33 -3.57 9.91
C PHE A 125 -24.90 -4.25 8.68
N SER A 126 -25.77 -3.53 7.97
CA SER A 126 -26.25 -3.93 6.66
C SER A 126 -26.36 -2.70 5.76
N LEU A 127 -25.79 -2.81 4.56
CA LEU A 127 -25.85 -1.73 3.58
C LEU A 127 -25.74 -2.30 2.15
N HIS A 128 -26.39 -1.62 1.23
CA HIS A 128 -26.24 -1.92 -0.18
C HIS A 128 -24.87 -1.48 -0.71
N LEU A 129 -24.41 -2.11 -1.78
CA LEU A 129 -23.16 -1.73 -2.44
C LEU A 129 -23.15 -0.25 -2.84
N SER A 130 -24.29 0.30 -3.23
CA SER A 130 -24.45 1.72 -3.58
C SER A 130 -24.33 2.68 -2.39
N GLU A 131 -24.53 2.21 -1.18
CA GLU A 131 -24.53 3.02 0.06
C GLU A 131 -23.11 3.21 0.66
N PHE A 132 -22.09 2.53 0.11
CA PHE A 132 -20.70 2.74 0.55
C PHE A 132 -20.28 4.19 0.27
N GLY A 133 -19.77 4.86 1.27
CA GLY A 133 -19.40 6.27 1.23
C GLY A 133 -20.46 7.23 1.76
N GLU A 134 -21.69 6.75 2.04
CA GLU A 134 -22.83 7.58 2.47
C GLU A 134 -23.47 7.09 3.76
N LYS A 135 -23.30 5.81 4.11
CA LYS A 135 -23.94 5.21 5.28
C LYS A 135 -22.91 4.81 6.33
N GLU A 136 -23.09 5.30 7.55
CA GLU A 136 -22.25 4.93 8.68
C GLU A 136 -22.21 3.39 8.90
N PRO A 137 -21.04 2.84 9.25
CA PRO A 137 -19.75 3.50 9.48
C PRO A 137 -18.88 3.64 8.20
N PHE A 138 -19.41 3.31 7.05
CA PHE A 138 -18.69 3.27 5.76
C PHE A 138 -18.86 4.59 4.99
N ILE A 139 -18.30 5.67 5.54
CA ILE A 139 -18.41 7.03 4.98
C ILE A 139 -17.11 7.51 4.30
N LYS A 140 -17.24 8.51 3.42
CA LYS A 140 -16.09 9.19 2.79
C LYS A 140 -15.20 9.87 3.84
N PRO A 141 -13.87 9.88 3.63
CA PRO A 141 -13.12 9.35 2.47
C PRO A 141 -12.72 7.88 2.62
N LEU A 142 -13.04 7.20 3.72
CA LEU A 142 -12.61 5.82 3.99
C LEU A 142 -13.40 4.77 3.21
N ALA A 143 -14.62 5.10 2.79
CA ALA A 143 -15.41 4.25 1.92
C ALA A 143 -16.07 5.08 0.82
N GLU A 144 -16.33 4.48 -0.32
CA GLU A 144 -17.05 5.11 -1.41
C GLU A 144 -17.69 4.07 -2.34
N SER A 145 -18.73 4.51 -3.04
CA SER A 145 -19.31 3.82 -4.18
C SER A 145 -19.46 4.80 -5.33
N TYR A 146 -19.01 4.41 -6.52
CA TYR A 146 -19.12 5.24 -7.72
C TYR A 146 -19.28 4.38 -8.97
N ILE A 147 -19.72 4.99 -10.06
CA ILE A 147 -19.76 4.35 -11.37
C ILE A 147 -18.41 4.61 -12.03
N GLY A 148 -17.67 3.54 -12.26
CA GLY A 148 -16.35 3.61 -12.90
C GLY A 148 -16.46 4.04 -14.37
N PRO A 149 -15.39 4.66 -14.92
CA PRO A 149 -15.36 5.13 -16.30
C PRO A 149 -15.23 4.00 -17.32
N PHE A 150 -15.18 2.76 -16.88
CA PHE A 150 -14.97 1.62 -17.76
C PHE A 150 -16.29 1.18 -18.41
N ASP A 151 -16.35 1.26 -19.72
CA ASP A 151 -17.29 0.51 -20.54
C ASP A 151 -16.50 -0.45 -21.43
N ASN A 152 -16.52 -1.72 -21.08
CA ASN A 152 -15.91 -2.78 -21.87
C ASN A 152 -16.88 -3.39 -22.89
N GLY A 153 -17.89 -2.62 -23.31
CA GLY A 153 -18.98 -3.07 -24.17
C GLY A 153 -20.06 -3.88 -23.45
N ARG A 154 -20.00 -3.97 -22.10
CA ARG A 154 -20.95 -4.72 -21.25
C ARG A 154 -21.76 -3.82 -20.32
N GLY A 155 -21.57 -2.52 -20.42
CA GLY A 155 -22.20 -1.49 -19.62
C GLY A 155 -21.35 -1.02 -18.44
N PRO A 156 -21.78 0.05 -17.79
CA PRO A 156 -21.06 0.67 -16.71
C PRO A 156 -20.95 -0.26 -15.50
N ILE A 157 -19.87 -0.08 -14.74
CA ILE A 157 -19.51 -0.87 -13.57
C ILE A 157 -19.58 0.02 -12.35
N ARG A 158 -20.32 -0.41 -11.31
CA ARG A 158 -20.23 0.17 -9.99
C ARG A 158 -19.00 -0.40 -9.28
N VAL A 159 -18.21 0.48 -8.71
CA VAL A 159 -17.11 0.14 -7.83
C VAL A 159 -17.46 0.63 -6.44
N ALA A 160 -17.45 -0.26 -5.46
CA ALA A 160 -17.48 0.12 -4.06
C ALA A 160 -16.21 -0.36 -3.39
N ARG A 161 -15.67 0.48 -2.51
CA ARG A 161 -14.48 0.15 -1.74
C ARG A 161 -14.58 0.73 -0.33
N SER A 162 -13.97 0.01 0.61
CA SER A 162 -13.83 0.45 1.99
C SER A 162 -12.43 0.19 2.48
N PHE A 163 -11.87 1.18 3.15
CA PHE A 163 -10.64 1.12 3.95
C PHE A 163 -10.96 1.34 5.44
N VAL A 164 -12.21 1.21 5.84
CA VAL A 164 -12.61 1.23 7.24
C VAL A 164 -12.03 -0.02 7.91
N PRO A 165 -11.11 0.12 8.87
CA PRO A 165 -10.55 -1.04 9.55
C PRO A 165 -11.60 -1.64 10.50
N MET A 166 -11.86 -2.93 10.31
CA MET A 166 -12.88 -3.67 11.06
C MET A 166 -12.23 -4.80 11.87
N PRO A 167 -11.69 -4.52 13.07
CA PRO A 167 -11.15 -5.56 13.93
C PRO A 167 -12.24 -6.46 14.52
N PHE A 168 -11.89 -7.73 14.73
CA PHE A 168 -12.75 -8.75 15.36
C PHE A 168 -11.91 -9.64 16.29
N ASN A 169 -12.51 -10.10 17.38
CA ASN A 169 -11.80 -10.88 18.38
C ASN A 169 -11.95 -12.39 18.18
N LYS A 170 -13.17 -12.88 17.91
CA LYS A 170 -13.44 -14.30 17.72
C LYS A 170 -13.63 -14.69 16.27
N GLY A 171 -14.17 -13.81 15.45
CA GLY A 171 -14.41 -14.06 14.04
C GLY A 171 -15.20 -12.94 13.38
N CYS A 172 -15.16 -12.93 12.05
CA CYS A 172 -15.96 -12.04 11.24
C CYS A 172 -16.52 -12.79 10.04
N ARG A 173 -17.83 -12.62 9.80
CA ARG A 173 -18.51 -13.15 8.63
C ARG A 173 -19.19 -12.02 7.86
N VAL A 174 -19.03 -12.03 6.55
CA VAL A 174 -19.72 -11.11 5.64
C VAL A 174 -20.55 -11.91 4.66
N THR A 175 -21.81 -11.52 4.51
CA THR A 175 -22.75 -12.19 3.61
C THR A 175 -23.37 -11.20 2.63
N THR A 176 -23.97 -11.74 1.57
CA THR A 176 -24.79 -11.00 0.63
C THR A 176 -26.12 -11.70 0.40
N ASP A 177 -27.16 -10.95 0.01
CA ASP A 177 -28.48 -11.50 -0.33
C ASP A 177 -28.53 -12.17 -1.70
N VAL A 178 -27.53 -11.88 -2.55
CA VAL A 178 -27.39 -12.47 -3.88
C VAL A 178 -26.05 -13.16 -4.03
N LYS A 179 -26.00 -14.20 -4.84
CA LYS A 179 -24.77 -14.91 -5.16
C LYS A 179 -23.82 -14.01 -5.97
N LEU A 180 -22.59 -13.84 -5.51
CA LEU A 180 -21.58 -13.10 -6.23
C LEU A 180 -20.75 -14.08 -7.07
N GLU A 181 -21.36 -14.57 -8.14
CA GLU A 181 -20.67 -15.44 -9.09
C GLU A 181 -21.23 -15.24 -10.52
N GLY A 182 -20.50 -15.78 -11.48
CA GLY A 182 -20.91 -15.77 -12.87
C GLY A 182 -20.66 -14.46 -13.59
N TYR A 183 -20.58 -14.59 -14.88
CA TYR A 183 -20.26 -13.51 -15.81
C TYR A 183 -21.50 -12.96 -16.53
N GLU A 184 -22.66 -13.56 -16.31
CA GLU A 184 -23.86 -13.25 -17.07
C GLU A 184 -24.59 -12.03 -16.51
N ARG A 185 -24.56 -10.94 -17.26
CA ARG A 185 -25.27 -9.67 -16.98
C ARG A 185 -26.74 -9.84 -16.64
N THR A 186 -27.37 -10.84 -17.22
CA THR A 186 -28.84 -11.02 -17.18
C THR A 186 -29.33 -11.66 -15.89
N LYS A 187 -28.44 -12.29 -15.10
CA LYS A 187 -28.81 -12.99 -13.89
C LYS A 187 -28.63 -12.17 -12.60
N GLY A 188 -28.01 -11.00 -12.69
CA GLY A 188 -27.84 -10.10 -11.56
C GLY A 188 -26.88 -10.57 -10.46
N GLU A 189 -26.14 -11.65 -10.69
CA GLU A 189 -25.34 -12.36 -9.69
C GLU A 189 -23.84 -12.05 -9.81
N GLY A 190 -23.38 -11.67 -10.99
CA GLY A 190 -21.98 -11.44 -11.31
C GLY A 190 -21.34 -10.29 -10.57
N GLY A 191 -20.06 -10.42 -10.35
CA GLY A 191 -19.23 -9.41 -9.72
C GLY A 191 -17.87 -9.98 -9.34
N TRP A 192 -16.89 -9.10 -9.16
CA TRP A 192 -15.58 -9.47 -8.69
C TRP A 192 -15.12 -8.51 -7.60
N GLY A 193 -14.38 -9.02 -6.66
CA GLY A 193 -13.93 -8.23 -5.54
C GLY A 193 -13.07 -9.03 -4.57
N HIS A 194 -12.69 -8.39 -3.49
CA HIS A 194 -11.83 -9.00 -2.49
C HIS A 194 -11.93 -8.33 -1.13
N VAL A 195 -11.46 -9.06 -0.13
CA VAL A 195 -11.16 -8.60 1.22
C VAL A 195 -9.67 -8.81 1.47
N VAL A 196 -8.97 -7.77 1.93
CA VAL A 196 -7.62 -7.89 2.50
C VAL A 196 -7.75 -7.75 4.01
N TYR A 197 -7.21 -8.73 4.73
CA TYR A 197 -7.33 -8.79 6.17
C TYR A 197 -6.07 -9.33 6.85
N HIS A 198 -5.93 -9.03 8.13
CA HIS A 198 -4.90 -9.61 8.98
C HIS A 198 -5.53 -10.56 9.98
N THR A 199 -4.78 -11.61 10.35
CA THR A 199 -5.01 -12.40 11.55
C THR A 199 -3.89 -12.16 12.55
N TYR A 200 -4.21 -12.29 13.84
CA TYR A 200 -3.31 -11.98 14.93
C TYR A 200 -3.18 -13.14 15.88
N ALA A 201 -2.00 -13.32 16.46
CA ALA A 201 -1.77 -14.32 17.52
C ALA A 201 -2.29 -13.85 18.88
N ASP A 202 -2.54 -12.56 19.07
CA ASP A 202 -3.01 -11.96 20.31
C ASP A 202 -4.55 -11.95 20.39
N ASN A 203 -5.11 -12.30 21.55
CA ASN A 203 -6.54 -12.35 21.82
C ASN A 203 -7.09 -11.05 22.46
N GLY A 204 -6.29 -9.99 22.56
CA GLY A 204 -6.68 -8.72 23.16
C GLY A 204 -7.40 -7.72 22.21
N ILE A 205 -7.83 -8.17 21.04
CA ILE A 205 -8.44 -7.31 20.02
C ILE A 205 -9.84 -6.86 20.43
N LYS A 206 -10.07 -5.55 20.43
CA LYS A 206 -11.41 -4.99 20.61
C LYS A 206 -12.15 -5.02 19.29
N THR A 207 -13.31 -5.64 19.30
CA THR A 207 -14.13 -5.80 18.10
C THR A 207 -14.72 -4.47 17.65
N PHE A 208 -14.75 -4.30 16.35
CA PHE A 208 -15.32 -3.16 15.64
C PHE A 208 -16.74 -2.85 16.09
N THR A 209 -17.01 -1.60 16.44
CA THR A 209 -18.33 -1.15 16.91
C THR A 209 -19.09 -0.31 15.89
N GLY A 210 -18.36 0.23 14.90
CA GLY A 210 -18.86 1.23 13.94
C GLY A 210 -18.95 2.64 14.50
N LYS A 211 -18.41 2.88 15.70
CA LYS A 211 -18.37 4.18 16.37
C LYS A 211 -16.95 4.66 16.63
N GLU A 212 -15.97 4.08 15.96
CA GLU A 212 -14.57 4.46 16.06
C GLU A 212 -14.35 5.86 15.50
N ASN A 213 -13.45 6.61 16.14
CA ASN A 213 -13.03 7.91 15.63
C ASN A 213 -11.94 7.74 14.58
N TYR A 214 -12.22 8.13 13.35
CA TYR A 214 -11.31 8.04 12.19
C TYR A 214 -10.55 9.34 11.91
N ASP A 215 -10.72 10.41 12.69
CA ASP A 215 -10.16 11.72 12.39
C ASP A 215 -8.65 11.68 12.13
N THR A 216 -7.90 10.94 12.94
CA THR A 216 -6.45 10.82 12.79
C THR A 216 -6.08 10.17 11.45
N LEU A 217 -6.78 9.12 11.04
CA LEU A 217 -6.56 8.45 9.76
C LEU A 217 -6.94 9.35 8.58
N ILE A 218 -8.07 10.04 8.67
CA ILE A 218 -8.53 10.98 7.64
C ILE A 218 -7.55 12.15 7.50
N GLN A 219 -7.07 12.68 8.60
CA GLN A 219 -6.08 13.76 8.59
C GLN A 219 -4.74 13.31 8.03
N LEU A 220 -4.33 12.06 8.31
CA LEU A 220 -3.14 11.47 7.69
C LEU A 220 -3.29 11.42 6.16
N TRP A 221 -4.40 10.92 5.66
CA TRP A 221 -4.65 10.80 4.21
C TRP A 221 -4.69 12.14 3.48
N LYS A 222 -5.08 13.22 4.18
CA LYS A 222 -5.02 14.60 3.63
C LYS A 222 -3.61 15.16 3.52
N LYS A 223 -2.60 14.48 4.07
CA LYS A 223 -1.19 14.92 4.09
C LYS A 223 -0.33 14.26 3.00
N GLN A 224 -0.93 13.83 1.90
CA GLN A 224 -0.20 13.28 0.75
C GLN A 224 0.94 14.21 0.33
N GLY A 225 2.13 13.63 0.06
CA GLY A 225 3.31 14.41 -0.31
C GLY A 225 3.94 15.26 0.80
N SER A 226 3.46 15.15 2.04
CA SER A 226 4.04 15.82 3.20
C SER A 226 4.95 14.87 3.98
N ASN A 227 6.05 15.38 4.50
CA ASN A 227 6.90 14.61 5.41
C ASN A 227 6.15 14.38 6.73
N LEU A 228 5.76 13.13 6.97
CA LEU A 228 4.96 12.70 8.12
C LEU A 228 5.81 12.28 9.32
N LEU A 229 7.12 12.11 9.14
CA LEU A 229 8.03 11.70 10.21
C LEU A 229 8.39 12.90 11.09
N CYS A 230 8.64 12.62 12.36
CA CYS A 230 9.02 13.65 13.32
C CYS A 230 10.30 14.37 12.88
N LYS A 231 10.30 15.69 12.98
CA LYS A 231 11.42 16.55 12.57
C LYS A 231 12.48 16.70 13.68
N ASP A 232 12.29 16.10 14.82
CA ASP A 232 13.22 16.20 15.93
C ASP A 232 14.45 15.32 15.70
N GLN A 233 15.63 15.86 15.95
CA GLN A 233 16.92 15.19 15.82
C GLN A 233 17.30 14.75 14.39
N LEU A 234 16.85 15.48 13.37
CA LEU A 234 17.22 15.21 11.99
C LEU A 234 18.50 15.93 11.59
N ALA A 235 19.44 15.18 11.00
CA ALA A 235 20.52 15.75 10.20
C ALA A 235 20.03 15.89 8.75
N TYR A 236 20.33 17.05 8.13
CA TYR A 236 19.96 17.31 6.75
C TYR A 236 21.19 17.33 5.86
N HIS A 237 21.20 16.46 4.86
CA HIS A 237 22.20 16.44 3.79
C HIS A 237 21.59 17.11 2.57
N ARG A 238 22.21 18.21 2.10
CA ARG A 238 21.73 18.99 0.97
C ARG A 238 22.78 19.07 -0.11
N LYS A 239 22.35 19.02 -1.36
CA LYS A 239 23.17 19.31 -2.51
C LYS A 239 22.48 20.36 -3.38
N SER A 240 23.27 21.30 -3.85
CA SER A 240 22.88 22.31 -4.83
C SER A 240 23.08 21.77 -6.24
N GLU A 241 22.81 22.64 -7.19
CA GLU A 241 22.90 22.38 -8.62
C GLU A 241 24.15 21.60 -9.03
N GLN A 242 23.95 20.49 -9.72
CA GLN A 242 24.99 19.64 -10.29
C GLN A 242 24.54 19.06 -11.63
N LYS A 243 25.47 19.05 -12.60
CA LYS A 243 25.25 18.40 -13.88
C LYS A 243 25.66 16.94 -13.79
N ILE A 244 24.84 16.03 -14.33
CA ILE A 244 25.09 14.59 -14.44
C ILE A 244 25.21 14.29 -15.93
N ASN A 245 26.43 14.10 -16.43
CA ASN A 245 26.61 13.78 -17.85
C ASN A 245 26.07 12.38 -18.18
N ALA A 246 25.90 12.12 -19.46
CA ALA A 246 25.48 10.80 -19.95
C ALA A 246 26.43 9.71 -19.44
N GLY A 247 25.89 8.66 -18.82
CA GLY A 247 26.64 7.55 -18.23
C GLY A 247 27.33 7.85 -16.89
N GLU A 248 27.18 9.07 -16.35
CA GLU A 248 27.74 9.42 -15.05
C GLU A 248 26.74 9.25 -13.90
N SER A 249 27.29 9.29 -12.68
CA SER A 249 26.52 9.20 -11.45
C SER A 249 26.95 10.28 -10.45
N ILE A 250 26.00 10.70 -9.62
CA ILE A 250 26.29 11.55 -8.46
C ILE A 250 25.82 10.86 -7.17
N THR A 251 26.58 11.05 -6.10
CA THR A 251 26.21 10.58 -4.78
C THR A 251 25.40 11.66 -4.05
N LEU A 252 24.16 11.37 -3.72
CA LEU A 252 23.30 12.25 -2.93
C LEU A 252 23.58 12.14 -1.42
N LEU A 253 23.84 10.92 -0.94
CA LEU A 253 24.16 10.61 0.45
C LEU A 253 25.27 9.57 0.51
N ASP A 254 26.20 9.77 1.44
CA ASP A 254 27.21 8.79 1.86
C ASP A 254 27.41 8.97 3.37
N GLU A 255 26.59 8.29 4.17
CA GLU A 255 26.49 8.49 5.62
C GLU A 255 26.89 7.25 6.37
N LYS A 256 27.92 7.38 7.22
CA LYS A 256 28.43 6.31 8.07
C LYS A 256 27.80 6.35 9.47
N GLY A 257 27.71 5.19 10.10
CA GLY A 257 27.07 5.00 11.40
C GLY A 257 25.66 4.47 11.25
N GLU A 258 24.89 4.52 12.30
CA GLU A 258 23.52 4.04 12.38
C GLU A 258 22.51 5.19 12.27
N GLY A 259 21.32 4.91 11.75
CA GLY A 259 20.27 5.89 11.60
C GLY A 259 19.10 5.38 10.76
N ALA A 260 18.23 6.30 10.41
CA ALA A 260 17.14 6.05 9.47
C ALA A 260 16.90 7.27 8.59
N ILE A 261 16.84 7.08 7.28
CA ILE A 261 16.40 8.13 6.39
C ILE A 261 14.88 8.25 6.53
N GLY A 262 14.41 9.44 6.85
CA GLY A 262 12.99 9.74 7.02
C GLY A 262 12.40 10.57 5.88
N SER A 263 13.26 11.17 5.07
CA SER A 263 12.85 11.98 3.93
C SER A 263 13.94 12.01 2.88
N LEU A 264 13.56 11.72 1.66
CA LEU A 264 14.35 11.93 0.46
C LEU A 264 13.54 12.84 -0.46
N LYS A 265 14.09 14.00 -0.80
CA LYS A 265 13.53 14.95 -1.78
C LYS A 265 14.61 15.39 -2.74
N PHE A 266 14.29 15.50 -4.01
CA PHE A 266 15.17 16.09 -4.99
C PHE A 266 14.39 16.71 -6.15
N TYR A 267 15.05 17.62 -6.83
CA TYR A 267 14.51 18.37 -7.95
C TYR A 267 15.40 18.19 -9.19
N LEU A 268 14.81 17.73 -10.27
CA LEU A 268 15.43 17.60 -11.58
C LEU A 268 14.70 18.53 -12.55
N PRO A 269 15.21 19.74 -12.80
CA PRO A 269 14.62 20.64 -13.80
C PRO A 269 14.65 19.98 -15.18
N GLU A 270 13.71 20.33 -16.03
CA GLU A 270 13.63 19.85 -17.42
C GLU A 270 13.43 18.32 -17.54
N ILE A 271 12.89 17.68 -16.51
CA ILE A 271 12.56 16.24 -16.57
C ILE A 271 11.48 15.99 -17.62
N ASN A 272 11.57 14.85 -18.28
CA ASN A 272 10.60 14.39 -19.27
C ASN A 272 10.37 12.87 -19.15
N GLU A 273 9.46 12.32 -19.95
CA GLU A 273 9.11 10.89 -19.90
C GLU A 273 10.34 9.98 -20.09
N GLN A 274 11.27 10.35 -20.98
CA GLN A 274 12.48 9.56 -21.22
C GLN A 274 13.40 9.59 -20.00
N HIS A 275 13.58 10.75 -19.36
CA HIS A 275 14.38 10.86 -18.14
C HIS A 275 13.80 10.02 -17.00
N LEU A 276 12.48 9.89 -16.89
CA LEU A 276 11.85 9.02 -15.89
C LEU A 276 12.27 7.53 -16.03
N GLN A 277 12.59 7.09 -17.24
CA GLN A 277 13.02 5.72 -17.54
C GLN A 277 14.55 5.55 -17.47
N ASP A 278 15.30 6.57 -17.88
CA ASP A 278 16.74 6.46 -18.08
C ASP A 278 17.57 7.03 -16.92
N VAL A 279 16.97 7.83 -16.04
CA VAL A 279 17.63 8.23 -14.80
C VAL A 279 17.26 7.26 -13.69
N TRP A 280 18.28 6.69 -13.07
CA TRP A 280 18.12 5.64 -12.08
C TRP A 280 18.54 6.10 -10.70
N ILE A 281 17.90 5.54 -9.66
CA ILE A 281 18.32 5.69 -8.27
C ILE A 281 18.79 4.35 -7.73
N HIS A 282 19.90 4.42 -6.97
CA HIS A 282 20.46 3.28 -6.26
C HIS A 282 20.62 3.63 -4.79
N MET A 283 20.16 2.74 -3.93
CA MET A 283 20.35 2.89 -2.48
C MET A 283 20.98 1.62 -1.93
N PHE A 284 21.98 1.80 -1.09
CA PHE A 284 22.75 0.72 -0.48
C PHE A 284 22.67 0.87 1.04
N TRP A 285 22.42 -0.24 1.71
CA TRP A 285 22.40 -0.29 3.15
C TRP A 285 23.54 -1.14 3.68
N ASP A 286 24.23 -0.60 4.69
CA ASP A 286 25.32 -1.25 5.41
C ASP A 286 26.46 -1.74 4.49
N ALA A 287 26.77 -3.03 4.53
CA ALA A 287 27.84 -3.63 3.73
C ALA A 287 27.33 -4.39 2.49
N HIS A 288 26.09 -4.16 2.08
CA HIS A 288 25.53 -4.85 0.93
C HIS A 288 26.26 -4.46 -0.35
N GLN A 289 26.70 -5.47 -1.11
CA GLN A 289 27.47 -5.28 -2.34
C GLN A 289 26.58 -4.88 -3.52
N GLN A 290 25.31 -5.29 -3.49
CA GLN A 290 24.32 -4.92 -4.48
C GLN A 290 23.36 -3.88 -3.87
N PRO A 291 22.83 -2.95 -4.66
CA PRO A 291 21.87 -1.99 -4.17
C PRO A 291 20.59 -2.70 -3.69
N ASP A 292 20.10 -2.29 -2.55
CA ASP A 292 18.80 -2.72 -2.01
C ASP A 292 17.62 -2.08 -2.74
N ILE A 293 17.83 -0.89 -3.28
CA ILE A 293 16.95 -0.21 -4.23
C ILE A 293 17.74 0.04 -5.50
N SER A 294 17.19 -0.38 -6.63
CA SER A 294 17.74 -0.06 -7.95
C SER A 294 16.60 0.01 -8.96
N CYS A 295 16.22 1.20 -9.35
CA CYS A 295 15.11 1.39 -10.30
C CYS A 295 15.18 2.73 -11.03
N PRO A 296 14.50 2.86 -12.18
CA PRO A 296 14.21 4.15 -12.79
C PRO A 296 13.47 5.09 -11.84
N LEU A 297 13.61 6.39 -12.02
CA LEU A 297 12.89 7.39 -11.22
C LEU A 297 11.36 7.25 -11.34
N ALA A 298 10.87 6.80 -12.49
CA ALA A 298 9.46 6.46 -12.66
C ALA A 298 8.95 5.53 -11.56
N CYS A 299 9.71 4.48 -11.24
CA CYS A 299 9.34 3.53 -10.19
C CYS A 299 9.38 4.13 -8.79
N LEU A 300 10.40 4.94 -8.49
CA LEU A 300 10.50 5.63 -7.21
C LEU A 300 9.29 6.52 -6.98
N GLY A 301 8.84 7.20 -8.03
CA GLY A 301 7.65 8.05 -8.02
C GLY A 301 6.32 7.30 -8.08
N GLY A 302 6.36 5.96 -8.27
CA GLY A 302 5.14 5.15 -8.36
C GLY A 302 4.41 5.24 -9.71
N ASN A 303 5.14 5.55 -10.78
CA ASN A 303 4.66 5.53 -12.16
C ASN A 303 5.68 4.82 -13.06
N SER A 304 5.20 4.11 -14.05
CA SER A 304 6.07 3.41 -15.03
C SER A 304 5.79 3.78 -16.47
N LEU A 305 4.69 4.48 -16.74
CA LEU A 305 4.27 4.86 -18.10
C LEU A 305 3.72 6.26 -18.14
N GLY A 306 4.12 7.02 -19.18
CA GLY A 306 3.68 8.37 -19.42
C GLY A 306 4.37 9.40 -18.53
N PHE A 307 3.98 10.65 -18.72
CA PHE A 307 4.52 11.81 -18.01
C PHE A 307 3.37 12.58 -17.36
N HIS A 308 3.11 12.29 -16.09
CA HIS A 308 2.03 12.90 -15.31
C HIS A 308 2.37 12.83 -13.82
N ASP A 309 1.81 13.74 -13.05
CA ASP A 309 2.01 13.80 -11.61
C ASP A 309 1.54 12.51 -10.90
N THR A 310 2.30 12.07 -9.92
CA THR A 310 1.89 11.05 -8.96
C THR A 310 1.96 11.63 -7.56
N ASN A 311 0.92 11.41 -6.76
CA ASN A 311 0.82 11.97 -5.43
C ASN A 311 0.29 10.92 -4.45
N TYR A 312 1.18 10.00 -4.03
CA TYR A 312 0.88 9.03 -2.99
C TYR A 312 1.26 9.56 -1.61
N LEU A 313 0.81 8.90 -0.56
CA LEU A 313 1.07 9.35 0.81
C LEU A 313 2.57 9.47 1.11
N LEU A 314 3.37 8.47 0.72
CA LEU A 314 4.78 8.36 1.08
C LEU A 314 5.74 8.48 -0.10
N SER A 315 5.29 8.53 -1.33
CA SER A 315 6.13 8.69 -2.51
C SER A 315 5.37 9.39 -3.62
N GLY A 316 6.10 9.97 -4.54
CA GLY A 316 5.54 10.62 -5.71
C GLY A 316 6.53 11.51 -6.44
N TYR A 317 6.08 12.06 -7.55
CA TYR A 317 6.77 13.12 -8.27
C TYR A 317 5.74 13.99 -8.99
N ASN A 318 6.16 15.23 -9.35
CA ASN A 318 5.38 16.06 -10.25
C ASN A 318 6.15 16.35 -11.55
N THR A 319 5.43 16.76 -12.55
CA THR A 319 5.98 17.07 -13.88
C THR A 319 6.88 18.31 -13.91
N ASP A 320 6.88 19.10 -12.83
CA ASP A 320 7.85 20.18 -12.62
C ASP A 320 9.25 19.65 -12.24
N GLY A 321 9.36 18.36 -11.89
CA GLY A 321 10.63 17.69 -11.58
C GLY A 321 10.92 17.44 -10.11
N TRP A 322 9.96 17.65 -9.22
CA TRP A 322 10.11 17.31 -7.80
C TRP A 322 9.76 15.86 -7.53
N PHE A 323 10.68 15.16 -6.84
CA PHE A 323 10.50 13.79 -6.34
C PHE A 323 10.52 13.79 -4.83
N TYR A 324 9.74 12.90 -4.22
CA TYR A 324 9.78 12.65 -2.80
C TYR A 324 9.59 11.17 -2.46
N ASN A 325 10.24 10.75 -1.38
CA ASN A 325 10.04 9.46 -0.74
C ASN A 325 10.19 9.64 0.77
N TYR A 326 9.14 9.31 1.50
CA TYR A 326 9.02 9.46 2.95
C TYR A 326 8.88 8.12 3.67
N PHE A 327 9.15 7.01 3.00
CA PHE A 327 9.28 5.74 3.69
C PHE A 327 10.47 5.79 4.65
N PRO A 328 10.31 5.34 5.93
CA PRO A 328 11.45 5.24 6.83
C PRO A 328 12.41 4.15 6.35
N MET A 329 13.71 4.47 6.23
CA MET A 329 14.75 3.60 5.68
C MET A 329 15.86 3.42 6.71
N PRO A 330 15.76 2.40 7.59
CA PRO A 330 16.78 2.14 8.60
C PRO A 330 18.07 1.55 8.02
N TYR A 331 19.20 1.88 8.66
CA TYR A 331 20.51 1.29 8.42
C TYR A 331 21.32 1.30 9.72
N TRP A 332 22.33 0.43 9.86
CA TRP A 332 23.10 0.28 11.10
C TRP A 332 24.59 0.53 10.98
N LYS A 333 25.12 0.67 9.77
CA LYS A 333 26.55 0.93 9.52
C LYS A 333 26.78 1.99 8.47
N HIS A 334 25.95 2.02 7.44
CA HIS A 334 26.18 2.89 6.29
C HIS A 334 24.92 3.02 5.43
N ALA A 335 24.66 4.23 4.94
CA ALA A 335 23.66 4.50 3.94
C ALA A 335 24.29 5.25 2.77
N LYS A 336 24.08 4.77 1.54
CA LYS A 336 24.55 5.45 0.34
C LYS A 336 23.44 5.55 -0.69
N ILE A 337 23.23 6.75 -1.25
CA ILE A 337 22.24 7.03 -2.30
C ILE A 337 22.93 7.66 -3.48
N ILE A 338 22.68 7.11 -4.67
CA ILE A 338 23.28 7.53 -5.94
C ILE A 338 22.17 7.77 -6.95
N ILE A 339 22.30 8.82 -7.76
CA ILE A 339 21.55 9.00 -9.02
C ILE A 339 22.51 8.72 -10.17
N GLU A 340 22.10 7.88 -11.11
CA GLU A 340 22.80 7.52 -12.32
C GLU A 340 22.02 8.00 -13.55
N ASN A 341 22.68 8.72 -14.44
CA ASN A 341 22.11 9.12 -15.70
C ASN A 341 22.47 8.13 -16.81
N ARG A 342 21.55 7.26 -17.18
CA ARG A 342 21.67 6.29 -18.29
C ARG A 342 21.16 6.83 -19.62
N SER A 343 20.71 8.09 -19.65
CA SER A 343 20.28 8.72 -20.89
C SER A 343 21.47 9.12 -21.76
N GLY A 344 21.22 9.42 -23.03
CA GLY A 344 22.25 9.92 -23.96
C GLY A 344 22.58 11.39 -23.83
N VAL A 345 21.94 12.13 -22.91
CA VAL A 345 22.08 13.58 -22.72
C VAL A 345 22.36 13.91 -21.25
N PRO A 346 23.00 15.03 -20.96
CA PRO A 346 23.18 15.46 -19.59
C PRO A 346 21.84 15.77 -18.92
N VAL A 347 21.75 15.46 -17.62
CA VAL A 347 20.61 15.80 -16.75
C VAL A 347 21.11 16.70 -15.62
N SER A 348 20.31 17.70 -15.25
CA SER A 348 20.62 18.60 -14.15
C SER A 348 19.91 18.17 -12.86
N LEU A 349 20.65 18.05 -11.76
CA LEU A 349 20.09 18.07 -10.41
C LEU A 349 20.06 19.52 -9.95
N GLY A 350 18.88 20.09 -9.75
CA GLY A 350 18.74 21.44 -9.22
C GLY A 350 18.93 21.49 -7.71
N PHE A 351 18.40 20.49 -7.00
CA PHE A 351 18.47 20.42 -5.54
C PHE A 351 18.24 19.00 -5.03
N SER A 352 18.83 18.65 -3.89
CA SER A 352 18.42 17.48 -3.09
C SER A 352 18.49 17.77 -1.60
N GLU A 353 17.57 17.16 -0.86
CA GLU A 353 17.53 17.18 0.60
C GLU A 353 17.19 15.81 1.13
N ILE A 354 18.07 15.27 1.97
CA ILE A 354 17.87 13.99 2.65
C ILE A 354 17.91 14.23 4.15
N ALA A 355 16.84 13.84 4.84
CA ALA A 355 16.75 13.95 6.28
C ALA A 355 17.04 12.59 6.94
N VAL A 356 18.02 12.57 7.82
CA VAL A 356 18.47 11.38 8.55
C VAL A 356 18.16 11.56 10.03
N SER A 357 17.40 10.63 10.60
CA SER A 357 17.19 10.53 12.04
C SER A 357 18.31 9.69 12.67
N ARG A 358 18.77 10.10 13.85
CA ARG A 358 19.71 9.31 14.67
C ARG A 358 19.00 8.30 15.58
N SER A 359 17.68 8.24 15.53
CA SER A 359 16.90 7.20 16.20
C SER A 359 17.15 5.85 15.52
N VAL A 360 17.60 4.88 16.30
CA VAL A 360 18.01 3.56 15.78
C VAL A 360 16.86 2.57 15.95
N TYR A 361 16.54 1.90 14.86
CA TYR A 361 15.61 0.78 14.88
C TYR A 361 16.29 -0.48 15.43
N PRO A 362 15.59 -1.34 16.19
CA PRO A 362 16.19 -2.57 16.73
C PRO A 362 16.54 -3.55 15.61
N THR A 363 17.78 -4.06 15.59
CA THR A 363 18.25 -5.00 14.55
C THR A 363 17.53 -6.34 14.56
N SER A 364 16.95 -6.74 15.70
CA SER A 364 16.33 -8.06 15.87
C SER A 364 15.03 -8.28 15.11
N ASN A 365 14.30 -7.18 14.83
CA ASN A 365 12.97 -7.23 14.22
C ASN A 365 12.70 -6.10 13.23
N THR A 366 13.72 -5.60 12.55
CA THR A 366 13.58 -4.54 11.55
C THR A 366 14.03 -5.04 10.19
N GLY A 367 13.34 -4.63 9.14
CA GLY A 367 13.70 -4.89 7.75
C GLY A 367 14.38 -3.68 7.10
N TYR A 368 15.27 -3.94 6.15
CA TYR A 368 15.77 -2.92 5.24
C TYR A 368 14.69 -2.53 4.23
N PHE A 369 14.72 -1.26 3.83
CA PHE A 369 13.90 -0.80 2.70
C PHE A 369 14.45 -1.34 1.39
N ARG A 370 13.64 -2.11 0.67
CA ARG A 370 14.04 -2.79 -0.58
C ARG A 370 12.97 -2.64 -1.65
N ASN A 371 13.37 -2.67 -2.90
CA ASN A 371 12.45 -2.86 -4.00
C ASN A 371 12.79 -4.13 -4.80
N THR A 372 11.78 -4.67 -5.43
CA THR A 372 11.92 -5.75 -6.42
C THR A 372 11.22 -5.29 -7.68
N PRO A 373 11.91 -4.64 -8.61
CA PRO A 373 11.34 -4.30 -9.90
C PRO A 373 11.11 -5.57 -10.70
N TYR A 374 9.92 -5.72 -11.24
CA TYR A 374 9.58 -6.81 -12.12
C TYR A 374 9.16 -6.28 -13.49
N TYR A 375 9.80 -6.77 -14.52
CA TYR A 375 9.47 -6.42 -15.89
C TYR A 375 9.04 -7.67 -16.63
N THR A 376 7.86 -7.68 -17.21
CA THR A 376 7.48 -8.70 -18.17
C THR A 376 7.21 -8.07 -19.53
N ARG A 377 7.77 -8.66 -20.56
CA ARG A 377 7.57 -8.23 -21.94
C ARG A 377 6.60 -9.15 -22.70
N LYS A 378 6.21 -10.25 -22.09
CA LYS A 378 5.33 -11.25 -22.71
C LYS A 378 4.34 -11.75 -21.68
N HIS A 379 3.08 -11.52 -21.95
CA HIS A 379 1.98 -12.15 -21.23
C HIS A 379 1.49 -13.34 -22.04
N VAL A 380 1.16 -14.42 -21.36
CA VAL A 380 0.48 -15.57 -21.95
C VAL A 380 -1.01 -15.35 -21.68
N ALA A 381 -1.80 -15.24 -22.75
CA ALA A 381 -3.24 -15.05 -22.62
C ALA A 381 -3.88 -16.18 -21.81
N GLY A 382 -4.71 -15.83 -20.82
CA GLY A 382 -5.41 -16.78 -19.97
C GLY A 382 -4.57 -17.40 -18.84
N ILE A 383 -3.36 -16.88 -18.59
CA ILE A 383 -2.51 -17.29 -17.47
C ILE A 383 -2.08 -16.05 -16.69
N ASP A 384 -2.23 -16.09 -15.37
CA ASP A 384 -1.78 -15.02 -14.50
C ASP A 384 -0.26 -14.86 -14.57
N SER A 385 0.18 -13.62 -14.71
CA SER A 385 1.61 -13.29 -14.65
C SER A 385 2.02 -13.02 -13.21
N PRO A 386 3.07 -13.69 -12.71
CA PRO A 386 3.57 -13.38 -11.37
C PRO A 386 4.13 -11.96 -11.35
N ILE A 387 3.66 -11.16 -10.40
CA ILE A 387 4.10 -9.76 -10.23
C ILE A 387 5.32 -9.71 -9.32
N ALA A 388 5.37 -10.58 -8.31
CA ALA A 388 6.53 -10.78 -7.45
C ALA A 388 6.58 -12.20 -6.91
N ALA A 389 7.80 -12.68 -6.68
CA ALA A 389 8.08 -13.89 -5.92
C ALA A 389 9.17 -13.53 -4.91
N ILE A 390 8.78 -13.30 -3.66
CA ILE A 390 9.68 -12.85 -2.59
C ILE A 390 9.79 -13.98 -1.56
N GLN A 391 11.02 -14.36 -1.24
CA GLN A 391 11.32 -15.33 -0.19
C GLN A 391 12.00 -14.64 0.98
N GLY A 392 11.68 -15.07 2.20
CA GLY A 392 12.26 -14.55 3.41
C GLY A 392 11.25 -13.91 4.34
N ARG A 393 11.75 -13.36 5.44
CA ARG A 393 10.96 -12.62 6.41
C ARG A 393 10.91 -11.15 6.01
N GLY A 394 9.72 -10.63 5.77
CA GLY A 394 9.53 -9.24 5.34
C GLY A 394 8.07 -8.87 5.30
N LYS A 395 7.80 -7.67 4.81
CA LYS A 395 6.47 -7.10 4.70
C LYS A 395 6.41 -6.23 3.45
N MET A 396 5.42 -6.45 2.63
CA MET A 396 5.13 -5.59 1.49
C MET A 396 4.36 -4.36 1.98
N VAL A 397 4.90 -3.17 1.73
CA VAL A 397 4.30 -1.90 2.18
C VAL A 397 3.78 -1.04 1.02
N ALA A 398 4.19 -1.34 -0.19
CA ALA A 398 3.65 -0.71 -1.40
C ALA A 398 3.78 -1.63 -2.60
N ALA A 399 2.87 -1.49 -3.55
CA ALA A 399 2.93 -2.07 -4.88
C ALA A 399 2.47 -1.02 -5.89
N HIS A 400 3.28 -0.75 -6.91
CA HIS A 400 2.92 0.10 -8.03
C HIS A 400 2.84 -0.77 -9.28
N ILE A 401 1.67 -0.80 -9.89
CA ILE A 401 1.40 -1.58 -11.09
C ILE A 401 0.96 -0.63 -12.18
N THR A 402 1.66 -0.64 -13.30
CA THR A 402 1.31 0.17 -14.47
C THR A 402 1.09 -0.73 -15.68
N CYS A 403 -0.05 -0.58 -16.34
CA CYS A 403 -0.50 -1.38 -17.49
C CYS A 403 -0.71 -0.52 -18.74
#